data_ce9cd77fc5599d8975823b6f5bdf9a8c
#
_entry.id   ce9cd77fc5599d8975823b6f5bdf9a8c
#
_cell.length_a   1.000
_cell.length_b   1.000
_cell.length_c   1.000
_cell.angle_alpha   90.00
_cell.angle_beta   90.00
_cell.angle_gamma   90.00
#
_symmetry.space_group_name_H-M   'P 1'
#
loop_
_entity.id
_entity.type
_entity.pdbx_description
1 polymer ?
#
loop_
_entity_poly.entity_id
_entity_poly.type
_entity_poly.pdbx_seq_one_letter_code
_entity_poly.pdbx_strand_id
1 'polypeptide(L)'
;MRPDKTTTPKRSLPQVTLCAVDARCPALAAQALALSMAQVDFARVVLFTHGWVPAEPLVGIEVIDIGPVRSGVDYSHFVLRGLPRHIHTSHVLVTQWDGFVLDAAAWRDEFLAWDYIGAPWPEQPAATAVGNGGFSLRSQRLLKAGLDPGIEQEHPEDQMLCRHYRAWLEQQQGVRFAPLDVARAFAFENAAVATPTFGFHGPYHLPKALDEATLHAWLRELPNEFFRSRDARRLARALLAARMPATASELLRRRQQAGQREPHTRMLSAVAALMRPFFNAPPAVSP
;
A
#
# COMPACT_ATOMS: atom_id res chain seq x y z
N MET A 1 -34.07 -20.26 0.71
CA MET A 1 -33.69 -19.35 -0.39
C MET A 1 -32.95 -18.17 0.23
N ARG A 2 -31.60 -18.17 0.22
CA ARG A 2 -30.82 -17.03 0.70
C ARG A 2 -30.92 -15.92 -0.34
N PRO A 3 -31.09 -14.64 0.05
CA PRO A 3 -31.09 -13.56 -0.91
C PRO A 3 -29.74 -13.53 -1.63
N ASP A 4 -29.81 -13.48 -2.93
CA ASP A 4 -28.70 -13.28 -3.85
C ASP A 4 -27.92 -12.03 -3.40
N LYS A 5 -26.63 -12.17 -3.13
CA LYS A 5 -25.77 -11.01 -2.87
C LYS A 5 -25.72 -10.22 -4.17
N THR A 6 -26.55 -9.21 -4.29
CA THR A 6 -26.43 -8.20 -5.34
C THR A 6 -25.01 -7.65 -5.28
N THR A 7 -24.16 -8.13 -6.16
CA THR A 7 -22.80 -7.58 -6.33
C THR A 7 -22.96 -6.13 -6.75
N THR A 8 -22.62 -5.21 -5.86
CA THR A 8 -22.50 -3.79 -6.21
C THR A 8 -21.60 -3.69 -7.44
N PRO A 9 -22.04 -3.01 -8.54
CA PRO A 9 -21.21 -2.91 -9.73
C PRO A 9 -19.87 -2.25 -9.36
N LYS A 10 -18.77 -2.83 -9.87
CA LYS A 10 -17.45 -2.28 -9.65
C LYS A 10 -17.34 -0.88 -10.27
N ARG A 11 -16.55 -0.02 -9.64
CA ARG A 11 -16.17 1.26 -10.26
C ARG A 11 -15.27 1.00 -11.46
N SER A 12 -15.60 1.56 -12.63
CA SER A 12 -14.76 1.45 -13.83
C SER A 12 -13.80 2.65 -13.93
N LEU A 13 -12.50 2.36 -14.07
CA LEU A 13 -11.42 3.34 -14.23
C LEU A 13 -10.55 2.97 -15.46
N PRO A 14 -11.11 3.07 -16.70
CA PRO A 14 -10.41 2.64 -17.92
C PRO A 14 -9.19 3.52 -18.27
N GLN A 15 -8.99 4.64 -17.61
CA GLN A 15 -7.85 5.54 -17.78
C GLN A 15 -6.76 5.34 -16.73
N VAL A 16 -6.89 4.35 -15.85
CA VAL A 16 -5.93 4.08 -14.76
C VAL A 16 -5.36 2.68 -14.90
N THR A 17 -4.05 2.57 -14.93
CA THR A 17 -3.33 1.32 -14.69
C THR A 17 -3.09 1.17 -13.19
N LEU A 18 -3.45 0.03 -12.59
CA LEU A 18 -3.05 -0.34 -11.24
C LEU A 18 -1.72 -1.07 -11.30
N CYS A 19 -0.75 -0.73 -10.44
CA CYS A 19 0.48 -1.51 -10.36
C CYS A 19 1.06 -1.58 -8.95
N ALA A 20 1.84 -2.64 -8.74
CA ALA A 20 2.73 -2.78 -7.60
C ALA A 20 4.15 -3.08 -8.10
N VAL A 21 5.15 -2.60 -7.36
CA VAL A 21 6.56 -2.90 -7.59
C VAL A 21 7.07 -3.58 -6.34
N ASP A 22 7.26 -4.90 -6.37
CA ASP A 22 7.70 -5.64 -5.19
C ASP A 22 8.47 -6.92 -5.57
N ALA A 23 9.75 -6.98 -5.20
CA ALA A 23 10.58 -8.17 -5.33
C ALA A 23 10.86 -8.85 -3.97
N ARG A 24 10.33 -8.34 -2.86
CA ARG A 24 10.53 -8.88 -1.51
C ARG A 24 9.33 -9.67 -1.01
N CYS A 25 8.11 -9.18 -1.31
CA CYS A 25 6.83 -9.77 -0.90
C CYS A 25 5.86 -9.84 -2.08
N PRO A 26 6.27 -10.36 -3.27
CA PRO A 26 5.45 -10.31 -4.49
C PRO A 26 4.10 -11.00 -4.34
N ALA A 27 4.03 -12.07 -3.54
CA ALA A 27 2.78 -12.76 -3.24
C ALA A 27 1.78 -11.86 -2.50
N LEU A 28 2.25 -11.06 -1.53
CA LEU A 28 1.40 -10.11 -0.82
C LEU A 28 1.01 -8.93 -1.71
N ALA A 29 1.93 -8.43 -2.53
CA ALA A 29 1.63 -7.39 -3.52
C ALA A 29 0.56 -7.85 -4.51
N ALA A 30 0.63 -9.10 -5.01
CA ALA A 30 -0.40 -9.69 -5.86
C ALA A 30 -1.78 -9.74 -5.15
N GLN A 31 -1.81 -10.06 -3.85
CA GLN A 31 -3.05 -10.06 -3.06
C GLN A 31 -3.60 -8.64 -2.88
N ALA A 32 -2.77 -7.63 -2.65
CA ALA A 32 -3.19 -6.23 -2.57
C ALA A 32 -3.79 -5.74 -3.91
N LEU A 33 -3.18 -6.12 -5.03
CA LEU A 33 -3.73 -5.88 -6.38
C LEU A 33 -5.10 -6.55 -6.54
N ALA A 34 -5.23 -7.83 -6.18
CA ALA A 34 -6.49 -8.57 -6.27
C ALA A 34 -7.61 -7.96 -5.40
N LEU A 35 -7.29 -7.49 -4.18
CA LEU A 35 -8.23 -6.79 -3.32
C LEU A 35 -8.73 -5.49 -3.95
N SER A 36 -7.85 -4.73 -4.59
CA SER A 36 -8.22 -3.52 -5.34
C SER A 36 -9.10 -3.85 -6.55
N MET A 37 -8.76 -4.91 -7.32
CA MET A 37 -9.54 -5.40 -8.46
C MET A 37 -10.91 -5.94 -8.06
N ALA A 38 -11.08 -6.40 -6.83
CA ALA A 38 -12.39 -6.83 -6.34
C ALA A 38 -13.43 -5.69 -6.31
N GLN A 39 -12.98 -4.44 -6.25
CA GLN A 39 -13.82 -3.25 -6.15
C GLN A 39 -13.80 -2.36 -7.39
N VAL A 40 -12.70 -2.39 -8.16
CA VAL A 40 -12.47 -1.47 -9.29
C VAL A 40 -12.00 -2.23 -10.51
N ASP A 41 -12.58 -1.91 -11.66
CA ASP A 41 -12.12 -2.37 -12.97
C ASP A 41 -11.13 -1.35 -13.55
N PHE A 42 -9.85 -1.71 -13.53
CA PHE A 42 -8.77 -0.90 -14.09
C PHE A 42 -8.51 -1.24 -15.55
N ALA A 43 -7.93 -0.33 -16.31
CA ALA A 43 -7.52 -0.58 -17.69
C ALA A 43 -6.52 -1.73 -17.81
N ARG A 44 -5.63 -1.84 -16.84
CA ARG A 44 -4.56 -2.85 -16.76
C ARG A 44 -4.12 -3.01 -15.31
N VAL A 45 -3.71 -4.21 -14.93
CA VAL A 45 -3.14 -4.47 -13.58
C VAL A 45 -1.81 -5.19 -13.74
N VAL A 46 -0.75 -4.66 -13.15
CA VAL A 46 0.61 -5.14 -13.34
C VAL A 46 1.33 -5.30 -12.01
N LEU A 47 1.96 -6.44 -11.81
CA LEU A 47 2.95 -6.68 -10.78
C LEU A 47 4.35 -6.66 -11.40
N PHE A 48 5.14 -5.68 -11.05
CA PHE A 48 6.56 -5.61 -11.38
C PHE A 48 7.37 -6.27 -10.27
N THR A 49 8.12 -7.31 -10.62
CA THR A 49 8.88 -8.11 -9.64
C THR A 49 10.17 -8.64 -10.27
N HIS A 50 10.91 -9.47 -9.54
CA HIS A 50 12.08 -10.14 -10.07
C HIS A 50 12.20 -11.57 -9.51
N GLY A 51 12.42 -12.53 -10.43
CA GLY A 51 12.71 -13.92 -10.08
C GLY A 51 11.58 -14.65 -9.35
N TRP A 52 10.36 -14.11 -9.34
CA TRP A 52 9.19 -14.71 -8.70
C TRP A 52 8.20 -15.21 -9.76
N VAL A 53 7.76 -16.44 -9.57
CA VAL A 53 6.70 -17.05 -10.38
C VAL A 53 5.57 -17.44 -9.43
N PRO A 54 4.33 -17.02 -9.68
CA PRO A 54 3.20 -17.42 -8.85
C PRO A 54 2.96 -18.92 -8.98
N ALA A 55 2.59 -19.56 -7.86
CA ALA A 55 2.28 -21.00 -7.85
C ALA A 55 1.04 -21.33 -8.71
N GLU A 56 0.08 -20.40 -8.75
CA GLU A 56 -1.10 -20.48 -9.59
C GLU A 56 -1.21 -19.21 -10.47
N PRO A 57 -1.79 -19.32 -11.69
CA PRO A 57 -1.96 -18.16 -12.56
C PRO A 57 -2.77 -17.04 -11.89
N LEU A 58 -2.26 -15.82 -11.94
CA LEU A 58 -2.95 -14.64 -11.40
C LEU A 58 -3.97 -14.14 -12.44
N VAL A 59 -5.24 -14.30 -12.14
CA VAL A 59 -6.31 -13.86 -13.06
C VAL A 59 -6.34 -12.33 -13.13
N GLY A 60 -6.13 -11.78 -14.33
CA GLY A 60 -6.22 -10.35 -14.61
C GLY A 60 -5.02 -9.53 -14.10
N ILE A 61 -3.97 -10.16 -13.58
CA ILE A 61 -2.73 -9.50 -13.15
C ILE A 61 -1.59 -9.96 -14.06
N GLU A 62 -0.99 -9.04 -14.77
CA GLU A 62 0.21 -9.28 -15.55
C GLU A 62 1.44 -9.21 -14.64
N VAL A 63 2.33 -10.20 -14.73
CA VAL A 63 3.59 -10.22 -13.98
C VAL A 63 4.73 -9.91 -14.93
N ILE A 64 5.51 -8.87 -14.62
CA ILE A 64 6.65 -8.43 -15.43
C ILE A 64 7.91 -8.51 -14.59
N ASP A 65 8.90 -9.26 -15.07
CA ASP A 65 10.24 -9.26 -14.49
C ASP A 65 11.01 -8.00 -14.92
N ILE A 66 11.46 -7.23 -13.92
CA ILE A 66 12.15 -5.96 -14.13
C ILE A 66 13.64 -6.00 -13.75
N GLY A 67 14.15 -7.21 -13.50
CA GLY A 67 15.48 -7.38 -12.95
C GLY A 67 15.53 -7.12 -11.43
N PRO A 68 16.73 -7.23 -10.84
CA PRO A 68 16.88 -7.19 -9.38
C PRO A 68 16.47 -5.86 -8.76
N VAL A 69 15.53 -5.91 -7.79
CA VAL A 69 15.17 -4.80 -6.90
C VAL A 69 15.55 -5.23 -5.48
N ARG A 70 16.74 -4.85 -5.03
CA ARG A 70 17.34 -5.31 -3.77
C ARG A 70 17.22 -4.32 -2.63
N SER A 71 16.91 -3.07 -2.96
CA SER A 71 16.90 -1.94 -2.02
C SER A 71 15.78 -0.95 -2.32
N GLY A 72 15.53 -0.02 -1.38
CA GLY A 72 14.65 1.13 -1.64
C GLY A 72 15.19 2.03 -2.75
N VAL A 73 16.51 2.09 -2.94
CA VAL A 73 17.13 2.84 -4.04
C VAL A 73 16.76 2.22 -5.39
N ASP A 74 16.89 0.90 -5.55
CA ASP A 74 16.51 0.21 -6.78
C ASP A 74 15.01 0.38 -7.08
N TYR A 75 14.17 0.30 -6.03
CA TYR A 75 12.74 0.59 -6.13
C TYR A 75 12.48 2.01 -6.66
N SER A 76 13.09 3.02 -6.03
CA SER A 76 12.94 4.42 -6.43
C SER A 76 13.41 4.65 -7.86
N HIS A 77 14.55 4.07 -8.22
CA HIS A 77 15.08 4.13 -9.59
C HIS A 77 14.10 3.53 -10.60
N PHE A 78 13.57 2.33 -10.33
CA PHE A 78 12.58 1.72 -11.22
C PHE A 78 11.31 2.56 -11.34
N VAL A 79 10.77 3.05 -10.23
CA VAL A 79 9.54 3.86 -10.23
C VAL A 79 9.72 5.16 -11.03
N LEU A 80 10.90 5.79 -10.96
CA LEU A 80 11.18 7.04 -11.68
C LEU A 80 11.61 6.80 -13.14
N ARG A 81 12.45 5.80 -13.40
CA ARG A 81 13.11 5.62 -14.72
C ARG A 81 12.55 4.45 -15.52
N GLY A 82 12.11 3.39 -14.83
CA GLY A 82 11.59 2.17 -15.45
C GLY A 82 10.09 2.22 -15.71
N LEU A 83 9.31 2.52 -14.69
CA LEU A 83 7.85 2.50 -14.73
C LEU A 83 7.22 3.29 -15.89
N PRO A 84 7.72 4.49 -16.27
CA PRO A 84 7.12 5.28 -17.35
C PRO A 84 6.99 4.53 -18.69
N ARG A 85 7.86 3.57 -18.97
CA ARG A 85 7.86 2.77 -20.22
C ARG A 85 6.70 1.78 -20.29
N HIS A 86 6.14 1.42 -19.15
CA HIS A 86 5.11 0.39 -19.00
C HIS A 86 3.71 0.95 -18.86
N ILE A 87 3.58 2.28 -18.66
CA ILE A 87 2.30 2.93 -18.42
C ILE A 87 1.84 3.66 -19.68
N HIS A 88 0.68 3.23 -20.22
CA HIS A 88 0.10 3.79 -21.43
C HIS A 88 -1.24 4.50 -21.17
N THR A 89 -1.77 4.36 -19.97
CA THR A 89 -2.97 5.08 -19.49
C THR A 89 -2.62 6.50 -19.06
N SER A 90 -3.62 7.36 -18.91
CA SER A 90 -3.39 8.74 -18.46
C SER A 90 -2.84 8.82 -17.03
N HIS A 91 -3.17 7.82 -16.19
CA HIS A 91 -2.71 7.71 -14.81
C HIS A 91 -2.28 6.29 -14.47
N VAL A 92 -1.45 6.19 -13.45
CA VAL A 92 -1.11 4.95 -12.77
C VAL A 92 -1.42 5.09 -11.28
N LEU A 93 -2.09 4.09 -10.71
CA LEU A 93 -2.23 3.89 -9.27
C LEU A 93 -1.12 2.96 -8.83
N VAL A 94 -0.12 3.50 -8.16
CA VAL A 94 0.96 2.71 -7.54
C VAL A 94 0.51 2.28 -6.17
N THR A 95 0.63 1.00 -5.87
CA THR A 95 0.34 0.46 -4.54
C THR A 95 1.50 -0.42 -4.05
N GLN A 96 1.50 -0.71 -2.75
CA GLN A 96 2.40 -1.67 -2.11
C GLN A 96 1.57 -2.76 -1.44
N TRP A 97 2.22 -3.82 -0.94
CA TRP A 97 1.54 -4.95 -0.31
C TRP A 97 0.66 -4.54 0.88
N ASP A 98 0.98 -3.45 1.54
CA ASP A 98 0.30 -2.90 2.73
C ASP A 98 -0.60 -1.70 2.45
N GLY A 99 -1.02 -1.54 1.18
CA GLY A 99 -1.98 -0.54 0.73
C GLY A 99 -2.82 -1.08 -0.42
N PHE A 100 -4.11 -0.77 -0.45
CA PHE A 100 -5.02 -1.14 -1.54
C PHE A 100 -6.30 -0.30 -1.48
N VAL A 101 -7.16 -0.44 -2.50
CA VAL A 101 -8.48 0.22 -2.52
C VAL A 101 -9.32 -0.28 -1.35
N LEU A 102 -9.74 0.64 -0.50
CA LEU A 102 -10.54 0.36 0.70
C LEU A 102 -12.04 0.50 0.41
N ASP A 103 -12.41 1.56 -0.30
CA ASP A 103 -13.79 1.85 -0.66
C ASP A 103 -13.87 2.50 -2.05
N ALA A 104 -14.31 1.74 -3.05
CA ALA A 104 -14.46 2.24 -4.41
C ALA A 104 -15.51 3.36 -4.54
N ALA A 105 -16.50 3.44 -3.63
CA ALA A 105 -17.50 4.50 -3.62
C ALA A 105 -16.91 5.86 -3.21
N ALA A 106 -15.76 5.87 -2.52
CA ALA A 106 -15.05 7.09 -2.17
C ALA A 106 -14.22 7.68 -3.34
N TRP A 107 -14.16 7.01 -4.49
CA TRP A 107 -13.52 7.57 -5.68
C TRP A 107 -14.22 8.85 -6.13
N ARG A 108 -13.42 9.86 -6.47
CA ARG A 108 -13.87 11.11 -7.08
C ARG A 108 -13.17 11.32 -8.41
N ASP A 109 -13.92 11.67 -9.46
CA ASP A 109 -13.34 11.88 -10.79
C ASP A 109 -12.37 13.07 -10.81
N GLU A 110 -12.49 14.01 -9.85
CA GLU A 110 -11.54 15.10 -9.64
C GLU A 110 -10.10 14.63 -9.33
N PHE A 111 -9.91 13.40 -8.85
CA PHE A 111 -8.56 12.86 -8.60
C PHE A 111 -7.72 12.84 -9.88
N LEU A 112 -8.36 12.64 -11.04
CA LEU A 112 -7.69 12.65 -12.34
C LEU A 112 -7.29 14.05 -12.82
N ALA A 113 -7.67 15.10 -12.11
CA ALA A 113 -7.22 16.45 -12.43
C ALA A 113 -5.80 16.74 -11.91
N TRP A 114 -5.24 15.87 -11.07
CA TRP A 114 -3.96 16.06 -10.39
C TRP A 114 -2.89 15.11 -10.92
N ASP A 115 -1.66 15.61 -10.98
CA ASP A 115 -0.54 14.81 -11.46
C ASP A 115 0.07 13.92 -10.37
N TYR A 116 -0.13 14.28 -9.08
CA TYR A 116 0.23 13.46 -7.92
C TYR A 116 -0.80 13.59 -6.81
N ILE A 117 -1.29 12.46 -6.33
CA ILE A 117 -2.05 12.34 -5.08
C ILE A 117 -1.49 11.15 -4.31
N GLY A 118 -1.24 11.34 -3.02
CA GLY A 118 -0.90 10.29 -2.05
C GLY A 118 -1.43 10.68 -0.68
N ALA A 119 -1.27 9.81 0.31
CA ALA A 119 -1.70 10.10 1.68
C ALA A 119 -0.96 11.31 2.26
N PRO A 120 -1.63 12.17 3.04
CA PRO A 120 -0.98 13.31 3.67
C PRO A 120 0.11 12.93 4.66
N TRP A 121 1.17 13.73 4.72
CA TRP A 121 2.20 13.71 5.75
C TRP A 121 1.89 14.78 6.81
N PRO A 122 1.32 14.42 7.98
CA PRO A 122 0.79 15.38 8.95
C PRO A 122 1.85 16.29 9.57
N GLU A 123 3.11 15.87 9.59
CA GLU A 123 4.22 16.66 10.12
C GLU A 123 4.79 17.68 9.12
N GLN A 124 4.32 17.67 7.86
CA GLN A 124 4.82 18.57 6.84
C GLN A 124 3.98 19.84 6.73
N PRO A 125 4.58 20.99 6.34
CA PRO A 125 3.82 22.18 5.96
C PRO A 125 2.77 21.90 4.90
N ALA A 126 1.63 22.56 4.93
CA ALA A 126 0.51 22.30 4.02
C ALA A 126 0.91 22.30 2.53
N ALA A 127 1.87 23.15 2.14
CA ALA A 127 2.37 23.23 0.77
C ALA A 127 3.10 21.95 0.30
N THR A 128 3.64 21.13 1.21
CA THR A 128 4.39 19.90 0.92
C THR A 128 3.85 18.68 1.67
N ALA A 129 2.63 18.81 2.23
CA ALA A 129 2.02 17.77 3.04
C ALA A 129 1.46 16.60 2.22
N VAL A 130 1.33 16.71 0.91
CA VAL A 130 0.84 15.64 0.03
C VAL A 130 2.03 14.90 -0.57
N GLY A 131 2.11 13.61 -0.25
CA GLY A 131 3.18 12.72 -0.67
C GLY A 131 2.76 11.26 -0.53
N ASN A 132 3.63 10.40 0.02
CA ASN A 132 3.43 8.97 0.24
C ASN A 132 3.32 8.14 -1.05
N GLY A 133 4.43 7.48 -1.42
CA GLY A 133 4.53 6.67 -2.64
C GLY A 133 3.79 5.33 -2.59
N GLY A 134 3.49 4.81 -1.37
CA GLY A 134 2.99 3.45 -1.18
C GLY A 134 1.52 3.22 -1.57
N PHE A 135 0.71 4.29 -1.67
CA PHE A 135 -0.59 4.31 -2.35
C PHE A 135 -0.78 5.69 -2.98
N SER A 136 -0.47 5.81 -4.26
CA SER A 136 -0.43 7.10 -4.95
C SER A 136 -0.92 7.02 -6.39
N LEU A 137 -1.70 8.03 -6.80
CA LEU A 137 -2.13 8.23 -8.19
C LEU A 137 -1.17 9.20 -8.86
N ARG A 138 -0.62 8.82 -10.00
CA ARG A 138 0.40 9.58 -10.73
C ARG A 138 0.01 9.69 -12.20
N SER A 139 0.10 10.90 -12.78
CA SER A 139 -0.22 11.13 -14.18
C SER A 139 0.93 10.80 -15.11
N GLN A 140 0.64 10.64 -16.40
CA GLN A 140 1.65 10.55 -17.46
C GLN A 140 2.56 11.78 -17.52
N ARG A 141 2.05 12.98 -17.17
CA ARG A 141 2.87 14.20 -17.12
C ARG A 141 3.95 14.06 -16.06
N LEU A 142 3.58 13.63 -14.85
CA LEU A 142 4.55 13.42 -13.78
C LEU A 142 5.56 12.33 -14.11
N LEU A 143 5.09 11.20 -14.69
CA LEU A 143 6.00 10.12 -15.11
C LEU A 143 7.05 10.61 -16.12
N LYS A 144 6.63 11.42 -17.10
CA LYS A 144 7.56 12.02 -18.09
C LYS A 144 8.49 13.03 -17.44
N ALA A 145 7.98 13.89 -16.56
CA ALA A 145 8.80 14.85 -15.83
C ALA A 145 9.85 14.16 -14.95
N GLY A 146 9.51 13.00 -14.39
CA GLY A 146 10.43 12.16 -13.62
C GLY A 146 11.62 11.63 -14.41
N LEU A 147 11.55 11.61 -15.76
CA LEU A 147 12.66 11.20 -16.63
C LEU A 147 13.70 12.30 -16.86
N ASP A 148 13.43 13.52 -16.43
CA ASP A 148 14.34 14.65 -16.63
C ASP A 148 15.70 14.38 -15.98
N PRO A 149 16.82 14.57 -16.69
CA PRO A 149 18.17 14.36 -16.15
C PRO A 149 18.52 15.29 -14.98
N GLY A 150 17.82 16.41 -14.81
CA GLY A 150 17.97 17.29 -13.65
C GLY A 150 17.47 16.68 -12.33
N ILE A 151 16.75 15.56 -12.37
CA ILE A 151 16.40 14.78 -11.16
C ILE A 151 17.54 13.80 -10.90
N GLU A 152 18.56 14.25 -10.19
CA GLU A 152 19.75 13.47 -9.85
C GLU A 152 19.55 12.60 -8.62
N GLN A 153 18.79 13.09 -7.62
CA GLN A 153 18.45 12.35 -6.41
C GLN A 153 17.10 11.64 -6.57
N GLU A 154 17.09 10.34 -6.45
CA GLU A 154 15.90 9.51 -6.74
C GLU A 154 15.26 8.89 -5.51
N HIS A 155 15.98 8.77 -4.39
CA HIS A 155 15.51 8.02 -3.21
C HIS A 155 15.44 8.88 -1.94
N PRO A 156 14.35 8.73 -1.16
CA PRO A 156 13.07 8.07 -1.48
C PRO A 156 12.27 8.85 -2.54
N GLU A 157 11.73 8.16 -3.56
CA GLU A 157 11.19 8.81 -4.75
C GLU A 157 10.01 9.74 -4.46
N ASP A 158 9.17 9.40 -3.49
CA ASP A 158 8.05 10.22 -3.07
C ASP A 158 8.51 11.51 -2.38
N GLN A 159 9.54 11.45 -1.53
CA GLN A 159 10.12 12.65 -0.92
C GLN A 159 10.83 13.52 -1.96
N MET A 160 11.55 12.90 -2.90
CA MET A 160 12.21 13.63 -3.97
C MET A 160 11.20 14.37 -4.84
N LEU A 161 10.16 13.69 -5.32
CA LEU A 161 9.12 14.30 -6.16
C LEU A 161 8.28 15.33 -5.39
N CYS A 162 7.79 14.96 -4.20
CA CYS A 162 6.76 15.74 -3.50
C CYS A 162 7.33 16.86 -2.61
N ARG A 163 8.66 16.90 -2.41
CA ARG A 163 9.33 17.90 -1.55
C ARG A 163 10.52 18.53 -2.23
N HIS A 164 11.56 17.73 -2.55
CA HIS A 164 12.83 18.26 -3.03
C HIS A 164 12.70 18.93 -4.40
N TYR A 165 12.12 18.24 -5.37
CA TYR A 165 11.92 18.77 -6.73
C TYR A 165 10.54 19.39 -6.95
N ARG A 166 9.67 19.45 -5.94
CA ARG A 166 8.28 19.89 -6.10
C ARG A 166 8.17 21.25 -6.78
N ALA A 167 8.85 22.26 -6.26
CA ALA A 167 8.79 23.62 -6.82
C ALA A 167 9.23 23.66 -8.28
N TRP A 168 10.29 22.92 -8.62
CA TRP A 168 10.77 22.81 -9.99
C TRP A 168 9.75 22.08 -10.89
N LEU A 169 9.18 20.97 -10.43
CA LEU A 169 8.14 20.22 -11.13
C LEU A 169 6.90 21.10 -11.41
N GLU A 170 6.47 21.88 -10.43
CA GLU A 170 5.34 22.80 -10.58
C GLU A 170 5.66 23.91 -11.58
N GLN A 171 6.80 24.56 -11.46
CA GLN A 171 7.15 25.76 -12.24
C GLN A 171 7.64 25.44 -13.65
N GLN A 172 8.44 24.39 -13.82
CA GLN A 172 9.08 24.09 -15.11
C GLN A 172 8.36 23.00 -15.90
N GLN A 173 7.70 22.06 -15.21
CA GLN A 173 7.01 20.92 -15.85
C GLN A 173 5.48 21.03 -15.79
N GLY A 174 4.95 22.06 -15.13
CA GLY A 174 3.50 22.27 -14.97
C GLY A 174 2.80 21.14 -14.22
N VAL A 175 3.53 20.39 -13.38
CA VAL A 175 2.98 19.32 -12.54
C VAL A 175 2.09 19.92 -11.46
N ARG A 176 0.92 19.31 -11.23
CA ARG A 176 -0.04 19.74 -10.23
C ARG A 176 -0.15 18.67 -9.14
N PHE A 177 0.29 19.02 -7.95
CA PHE A 177 0.07 18.18 -6.75
C PHE A 177 -1.30 18.48 -6.15
N ALA A 178 -2.02 17.44 -5.73
CA ALA A 178 -3.33 17.60 -5.12
C ALA A 178 -3.26 18.47 -3.85
N PRO A 179 -4.29 19.30 -3.57
CA PRO A 179 -4.40 19.99 -2.30
C PRO A 179 -4.71 18.99 -1.17
N LEU A 180 -4.49 19.44 0.07
CA LEU A 180 -4.54 18.58 1.25
C LEU A 180 -5.91 17.94 1.50
N ASP A 181 -7.00 18.66 1.21
CA ASP A 181 -8.38 18.19 1.35
C ASP A 181 -8.70 17.07 0.34
N VAL A 182 -8.25 17.21 -0.91
CA VAL A 182 -8.36 16.16 -1.94
C VAL A 182 -7.54 14.92 -1.56
N ALA A 183 -6.31 15.13 -1.08
CA ALA A 183 -5.45 14.03 -0.65
C ALA A 183 -6.03 13.25 0.55
N ARG A 184 -6.67 13.97 1.50
CA ARG A 184 -7.38 13.35 2.64
C ARG A 184 -8.57 12.49 2.22
N ALA A 185 -9.25 12.86 1.14
CA ALA A 185 -10.33 12.03 0.58
C ALA A 185 -9.82 10.84 -0.22
N PHE A 186 -8.60 10.94 -0.78
CA PHE A 186 -7.99 9.90 -1.58
C PHE A 186 -7.42 8.77 -0.71
N ALA A 187 -6.53 9.08 0.25
CA ALA A 187 -5.88 8.05 1.05
C ALA A 187 -5.43 8.57 2.41
N PHE A 188 -5.16 7.64 3.32
CA PHE A 188 -4.57 7.92 4.62
C PHE A 188 -3.43 6.97 4.96
N GLU A 189 -2.53 7.43 5.83
CA GLU A 189 -1.50 6.62 6.47
C GLU A 189 -1.35 7.03 7.95
N ASN A 190 -0.68 8.15 8.22
CA ASN A 190 -0.32 8.58 9.59
C ASN A 190 -1.36 9.49 10.26
N ALA A 191 -2.41 9.89 9.55
CA ALA A 191 -3.47 10.75 10.06
C ALA A 191 -4.70 9.94 10.46
N ALA A 192 -5.47 10.46 11.43
CA ALA A 192 -6.80 9.96 11.71
C ALA A 192 -7.74 10.25 10.53
N VAL A 193 -8.63 9.31 10.23
CA VAL A 193 -9.59 9.41 9.13
C VAL A 193 -10.98 9.63 9.70
N ALA A 194 -11.62 10.74 9.32
CA ALA A 194 -12.99 11.06 9.72
C ALA A 194 -14.05 10.63 8.70
N THR A 195 -13.65 10.36 7.45
CA THR A 195 -14.53 10.03 6.32
C THR A 195 -14.02 8.82 5.57
N PRO A 196 -14.88 8.08 4.85
CA PRO A 196 -14.43 7.04 3.93
C PRO A 196 -13.41 7.61 2.93
N THR A 197 -12.34 6.86 2.69
CA THR A 197 -11.30 7.19 1.72
C THR A 197 -11.20 6.10 0.67
N PHE A 198 -10.73 6.46 -0.53
CA PHE A 198 -10.57 5.51 -1.62
C PHE A 198 -9.57 4.40 -1.28
N GLY A 199 -8.46 4.74 -0.60
CA GLY A 199 -7.49 3.75 -0.18
C GLY A 199 -6.69 4.16 1.05
N PHE A 200 -5.65 3.39 1.34
CA PHE A 200 -4.76 3.62 2.48
C PHE A 200 -3.37 3.07 2.18
N HIS A 201 -2.41 3.43 3.03
CA HIS A 201 -1.09 2.83 3.08
C HIS A 201 -0.69 2.57 4.55
N GLY A 202 0.11 1.51 4.75
CA GLY A 202 0.70 1.14 6.03
C GLY A 202 0.08 -0.09 6.69
N PRO A 203 0.91 -1.06 7.11
CA PRO A 203 0.46 -2.40 7.55
C PRO A 203 -0.42 -2.36 8.81
N TYR A 204 -0.29 -1.31 9.63
CA TYR A 204 -1.09 -1.14 10.85
C TYR A 204 -2.55 -0.76 10.59
N HIS A 205 -2.93 -0.55 9.33
CA HIS A 205 -4.32 -0.37 8.91
C HIS A 205 -4.98 -1.65 8.42
N LEU A 206 -4.21 -2.68 8.06
CA LEU A 206 -4.70 -3.97 7.57
C LEU A 206 -5.78 -4.60 8.47
N PRO A 207 -5.71 -4.52 9.83
CA PRO A 207 -6.75 -5.07 10.68
C PRO A 207 -8.14 -4.41 10.56
N LYS A 208 -8.25 -3.28 9.84
CA LYS A 208 -9.53 -2.64 9.52
C LYS A 208 -10.15 -3.20 8.23
N ALA A 209 -9.34 -3.79 7.37
CA ALA A 209 -9.71 -4.22 6.02
C ALA A 209 -9.73 -5.75 5.86
N LEU A 210 -8.98 -6.49 6.67
CA LEU A 210 -8.77 -7.92 6.54
C LEU A 210 -9.14 -8.64 7.84
N ASP A 211 -9.64 -9.86 7.71
CA ASP A 211 -9.90 -10.74 8.86
C ASP A 211 -8.60 -11.32 9.46
N GLU A 212 -8.71 -11.89 10.66
CA GLU A 212 -7.56 -12.43 11.39
C GLU A 212 -6.89 -13.59 10.67
N ALA A 213 -7.64 -14.46 10.00
CA ALA A 213 -7.10 -15.63 9.29
C ALA A 213 -6.25 -15.21 8.11
N THR A 214 -6.73 -14.25 7.32
CA THR A 214 -5.99 -13.65 6.20
C THR A 214 -4.72 -12.97 6.70
N LEU A 215 -4.80 -12.15 7.74
CA LEU A 215 -3.63 -11.47 8.31
C LEU A 215 -2.62 -12.46 8.90
N HIS A 216 -3.09 -13.54 9.51
CA HIS A 216 -2.22 -14.59 10.03
C HIS A 216 -1.45 -15.29 8.89
N ALA A 217 -2.12 -15.54 7.76
CA ALA A 217 -1.46 -16.08 6.58
C ALA A 217 -0.42 -15.10 6.00
N TRP A 218 -0.75 -13.81 5.92
CA TRP A 218 0.16 -12.77 5.43
C TRP A 218 1.44 -12.66 6.25
N LEU A 219 1.38 -12.84 7.56
CA LEU A 219 2.59 -12.82 8.39
C LEU A 219 3.63 -13.85 7.96
N ARG A 220 3.23 -14.97 7.33
CA ARG A 220 4.16 -16.01 6.89
C ARG A 220 5.02 -15.58 5.72
N GLU A 221 4.48 -14.73 4.87
CA GLU A 221 5.13 -14.20 3.66
C GLU A 221 6.07 -13.02 3.95
N LEU A 222 5.95 -12.41 5.15
CA LEU A 222 6.76 -11.24 5.49
C LEU A 222 8.20 -11.62 5.82
N PRO A 223 9.19 -10.87 5.29
CA PRO A 223 10.60 -11.12 5.54
C PRO A 223 10.98 -10.77 6.99
N ASN A 224 12.07 -11.38 7.47
CA ASN A 224 12.51 -11.22 8.87
C ASN A 224 12.82 -9.76 9.24
N GLU A 225 13.26 -8.95 8.28
CA GLU A 225 13.55 -7.52 8.48
C GLU A 225 12.29 -6.74 8.88
N PHE A 226 11.13 -7.11 8.34
CA PHE A 226 9.86 -6.50 8.73
C PHE A 226 9.62 -6.56 10.24
N PHE A 227 9.88 -7.71 10.86
CA PHE A 227 9.65 -7.89 12.31
C PHE A 227 10.57 -7.04 13.19
N ARG A 228 11.65 -6.47 12.65
CA ARG A 228 12.50 -5.49 13.35
C ARG A 228 11.99 -4.07 13.24
N SER A 229 11.10 -3.79 12.30
CA SER A 229 10.65 -2.45 11.96
C SER A 229 9.76 -1.80 13.03
N ARG A 230 9.60 -0.48 12.91
CA ARG A 230 8.63 0.31 13.68
C ARG A 230 7.20 -0.09 13.28
N ASP A 231 6.98 -0.41 12.01
CA ASP A 231 5.65 -0.73 11.49
C ASP A 231 5.14 -2.09 11.99
N ALA A 232 6.01 -3.09 12.16
CA ALA A 232 5.63 -4.32 12.84
C ALA A 232 5.14 -4.08 14.29
N ARG A 233 5.74 -3.12 15.01
CA ARG A 233 5.27 -2.72 16.35
C ARG A 233 3.92 -2.00 16.29
N ARG A 234 3.70 -1.15 15.29
CA ARG A 234 2.43 -0.46 15.08
C ARG A 234 1.33 -1.47 14.71
N LEU A 235 1.64 -2.42 13.83
CA LEU A 235 0.74 -3.51 13.45
C LEU A 235 0.36 -4.36 14.67
N ALA A 236 1.31 -4.72 15.56
CA ALA A 236 1.00 -5.47 16.78
C ALA A 236 -0.05 -4.75 17.65
N ARG A 237 0.10 -3.43 17.81
CA ARG A 237 -0.90 -2.62 18.56
C ARG A 237 -2.26 -2.60 17.85
N ALA A 238 -2.26 -2.45 16.52
CA ALA A 238 -3.49 -2.42 15.73
C ALA A 238 -4.23 -3.76 15.78
N LEU A 239 -3.52 -4.89 15.73
CA LEU A 239 -4.10 -6.24 15.89
C LEU A 239 -4.75 -6.42 17.26
N LEU A 240 -4.09 -5.97 18.34
CA LEU A 240 -4.69 -6.02 19.69
C LEU A 240 -5.94 -5.13 19.80
N ALA A 241 -5.89 -3.92 19.24
CA ALA A 241 -7.04 -3.01 19.21
C ALA A 241 -8.22 -3.59 18.40
N ALA A 242 -7.92 -4.34 17.32
CA ALA A 242 -8.90 -5.04 16.50
C ALA A 242 -9.36 -6.39 17.10
N ARG A 243 -8.92 -6.74 18.32
CA ARG A 243 -9.23 -8.01 18.99
C ARG A 243 -8.78 -9.26 18.22
N MET A 244 -7.59 -9.19 17.61
CA MET A 244 -6.92 -10.26 16.87
C MET A 244 -5.68 -10.78 17.64
N PRO A 245 -5.85 -11.35 18.86
CA PRO A 245 -4.73 -11.67 19.74
C PRO A 245 -3.88 -12.85 19.26
N ALA A 246 -4.44 -13.77 18.46
CA ALA A 246 -3.68 -14.89 17.93
C ALA A 246 -2.63 -14.41 16.94
N THR A 247 -3.01 -13.57 16.00
CA THR A 247 -2.12 -12.96 15.01
C THR A 247 -1.14 -11.98 15.65
N ALA A 248 -1.58 -11.20 16.65
CA ALA A 248 -0.71 -10.34 17.44
C ALA A 248 0.37 -11.14 18.17
N SER A 249 0.01 -12.28 18.79
CA SER A 249 0.95 -13.17 19.47
C SER A 249 2.00 -13.72 18.52
N GLU A 250 1.60 -14.17 17.34
CA GLU A 250 2.53 -14.70 16.33
C GLU A 250 3.50 -13.60 15.84
N LEU A 251 2.99 -12.42 15.53
CA LEU A 251 3.81 -11.28 15.11
C LEU A 251 4.83 -10.90 16.20
N LEU A 252 4.40 -10.85 17.46
CA LEU A 252 5.26 -10.50 18.60
C LEU A 252 6.31 -11.59 18.86
N ARG A 253 5.93 -12.86 18.71
CA ARG A 253 6.86 -13.99 18.78
C ARG A 253 7.97 -13.86 17.72
N ARG A 254 7.60 -13.60 16.46
CA ARG A 254 8.57 -13.37 15.38
C ARG A 254 9.44 -12.13 15.62
N ARG A 255 8.88 -11.06 16.19
CA ARG A 255 9.67 -9.90 16.62
C ARG A 255 10.74 -10.27 17.63
N GLN A 256 10.37 -11.06 18.65
CA GLN A 256 11.34 -11.51 19.68
C GLN A 256 12.42 -12.43 19.08
N GLN A 257 12.06 -13.31 18.15
CA GLN A 257 13.02 -14.13 17.40
C GLN A 257 13.96 -13.28 16.52
N ALA A 258 13.45 -12.17 15.96
CA ALA A 258 14.25 -11.19 15.21
C ALA A 258 15.13 -10.28 16.10
N GLY A 259 15.17 -10.54 17.43
CA GLY A 259 16.01 -9.81 18.38
C GLY A 259 15.34 -8.63 19.06
N GLN A 260 14.08 -8.35 18.77
CA GLN A 260 13.33 -7.19 19.34
C GLN A 260 12.67 -7.61 20.67
N ARG A 261 13.43 -7.52 21.77
CA ARG A 261 13.04 -7.96 23.12
C ARG A 261 12.83 -6.82 24.12
N GLU A 262 12.62 -5.61 23.62
CA GLU A 262 12.43 -4.41 24.43
C GLU A 262 11.24 -4.55 25.38
N PRO A 263 11.19 -3.81 26.51
CA PRO A 263 10.09 -3.85 27.49
C PRO A 263 8.72 -3.69 26.84
N HIS A 264 8.62 -2.83 25.84
CA HIS A 264 7.39 -2.60 25.09
C HIS A 264 6.92 -3.84 24.32
N THR A 265 7.79 -4.58 23.64
CA THR A 265 7.46 -5.84 22.95
C THR A 265 6.97 -6.89 23.97
N ARG A 266 7.61 -6.98 25.14
CA ARG A 266 7.21 -7.89 26.21
C ARG A 266 5.83 -7.53 26.77
N MET A 267 5.58 -6.24 27.01
CA MET A 267 4.26 -5.77 27.47
C MET A 267 3.15 -6.12 26.47
N LEU A 268 3.34 -5.86 25.19
CA LEU A 268 2.35 -6.23 24.17
C LEU A 268 2.13 -7.74 24.09
N SER A 269 3.19 -8.56 24.29
CA SER A 269 3.07 -10.02 24.32
C SER A 269 2.24 -10.50 25.53
N ALA A 270 2.41 -9.87 26.69
CA ALA A 270 1.59 -10.18 27.87
C ALA A 270 0.11 -9.81 27.64
N VAL A 271 -0.16 -8.65 27.04
CA VAL A 271 -1.53 -8.24 26.68
C VAL A 271 -2.15 -9.23 25.69
N ALA A 272 -1.42 -9.62 24.64
CA ALA A 272 -1.90 -10.61 23.68
C ALA A 272 -2.25 -11.94 24.33
N ALA A 273 -1.41 -12.42 25.25
CA ALA A 273 -1.66 -13.67 26.00
C ALA A 273 -2.91 -13.60 26.86
N LEU A 274 -3.12 -12.47 27.54
CA LEU A 274 -4.32 -12.25 28.38
C LEU A 274 -5.60 -12.16 27.55
N MET A 275 -5.54 -11.63 26.33
CA MET A 275 -6.71 -11.51 25.45
C MET A 275 -7.10 -12.81 24.76
N ARG A 276 -6.16 -13.73 24.50
CA ARG A 276 -6.41 -14.99 23.75
C ARG A 276 -7.59 -15.80 24.25
N PRO A 277 -7.79 -16.06 25.56
CA PRO A 277 -8.92 -16.86 26.03
C PRO A 277 -10.29 -16.28 25.68
N PHE A 278 -10.39 -14.98 25.51
CA PHE A 278 -11.67 -14.28 25.29
C PHE A 278 -12.01 -14.12 23.79
N PHE A 279 -11.03 -14.25 22.88
CA PHE A 279 -11.22 -13.96 21.45
C PHE A 279 -10.79 -15.10 20.52
N ASN A 280 -10.21 -16.17 21.04
CA ASN A 280 -9.95 -17.39 20.29
C ASN A 280 -11.17 -18.32 20.35
N ALA A 281 -12.15 -18.11 19.46
CA ALA A 281 -12.90 -19.26 18.99
C ALA A 281 -12.03 -19.91 17.88
N PRO A 282 -11.75 -21.24 17.92
CA PRO A 282 -11.11 -21.89 16.78
C PRO A 282 -12.01 -21.69 15.56
N PRO A 283 -11.43 -21.46 14.36
CA PRO A 283 -12.22 -21.52 13.14
C PRO A 283 -12.88 -22.90 13.14
N ALA A 284 -14.20 -22.93 12.98
CA ALA A 284 -14.94 -24.17 12.83
C ALA A 284 -14.32 -24.91 11.63
N VAL A 285 -13.64 -26.00 11.91
CA VAL A 285 -13.22 -26.96 10.90
C VAL A 285 -14.52 -27.58 10.41
N SER A 286 -15.02 -27.11 9.28
CA SER A 286 -16.08 -27.82 8.58
C SER A 286 -15.48 -29.10 8.02
N PRO A 287 -16.19 -30.26 8.20
CA PRO A 287 -15.75 -31.56 7.77
C PRO A 287 -15.67 -31.68 6.24
#